data_0d538ab9f2a1692691297f5805d042dd
#
_entry.id   0d538ab9f2a1692691297f5805d042dd
#
_cell.length_a   1.000
_cell.length_b   1.000
_cell.length_c   1.000
_cell.angle_alpha   90.00
_cell.angle_beta   90.00
_cell.angle_gamma   90.00
#
_symmetry.space_group_name_H-M   'P 1'
#
loop_
_entity.id
_entity.type
_entity.pdbx_description
1 polymer ?
#
loop_
_entity_poly.entity_id
_entity_poly.type
_entity_poly.pdbx_seq_one_letter_code
_entity_poly.pdbx_strand_id
1 'polypeptide(L)'
;MILSVKEIIDATSGKLLSGDINSTISGISTDSRTIKEGELFIPLKGENFNGEMFVEDALKIGSASLTESVNNVGRYNKPVIFVDNTKEALHKIAKYYREKFQIPFIAVTGSNGKTTTKDMIYDVLSMKYNVLKTQGNFNNEIGLPLTIFRLNKKHDMAVVEMGMSGFGEIRRLKNIAAPNVAVYTNIGVAHIEKLGSRENILKAKSELVEDFKEGYTVILNADDDMLIKLTDKKGPQYITYGIDNGDVKAFDIEYKEESVKYKVIIDGYLMDVELNVPGKHNVYNSLAAICIGIIFGVNKEDMRKALAEFQPSAMRLNILDVSGIKVINDAYNANPGSMKAALSVLKEYKDRRKVAVLGNMLELGEYSDLAHEEVGKYVKDENIDVLITVGEFASKIAEGAIKNGMDAENVMICKNNVEAYEKIKKIKSNNDVFLIKGSRGMKMEEIVKFLQESANK
;
A
#
# COMPACT_ATOMS: atom_id res chain seq x y z
N MET A 1 0.46 18.94 15.09
CA MET A 1 -0.86 19.57 14.80
C MET A 1 -1.21 20.53 15.95
N ILE A 2 -1.90 21.62 15.70
CA ILE A 2 -2.52 22.48 16.72
C ILE A 2 -3.82 23.03 16.13
N LEU A 3 -4.95 22.76 16.80
CA LEU A 3 -6.28 23.28 16.49
C LEU A 3 -6.96 23.71 17.79
N SER A 4 -7.78 24.77 17.76
CA SER A 4 -8.69 25.08 18.89
C SER A 4 -9.98 24.23 18.77
N VAL A 5 -10.66 24.05 19.88
CA VAL A 5 -11.99 23.42 19.93
C VAL A 5 -12.96 24.19 19.02
N LYS A 6 -12.85 25.54 18.99
CA LYS A 6 -13.64 26.38 18.07
C LYS A 6 -13.43 26.00 16.60
N GLU A 7 -12.17 25.85 16.15
CA GLU A 7 -11.88 25.44 14.77
C GLU A 7 -12.44 24.05 14.44
N ILE A 8 -12.45 23.13 15.41
CA ILE A 8 -13.04 21.80 15.23
C ILE A 8 -14.56 21.90 15.08
N ILE A 9 -15.22 22.72 15.88
CA ILE A 9 -16.66 23.00 15.78
C ILE A 9 -16.99 23.62 14.43
N ASP A 10 -16.24 24.64 14.03
CA ASP A 10 -16.44 25.33 12.74
C ASP A 10 -16.26 24.36 11.55
N ALA A 11 -15.22 23.53 11.59
CA ALA A 11 -14.95 22.54 10.55
C ALA A 11 -16.03 21.45 10.46
N THR A 12 -16.58 21.00 11.57
CA THR A 12 -17.53 19.88 11.63
C THR A 12 -19.00 20.32 11.62
N SER A 13 -19.30 21.61 11.88
CA SER A 13 -20.61 22.14 12.23
C SER A 13 -21.17 21.48 13.50
N GLY A 14 -20.28 21.09 14.41
CA GLY A 14 -20.60 20.43 15.68
C GLY A 14 -21.14 21.40 16.74
N LYS A 15 -21.65 20.84 17.84
CA LYS A 15 -22.16 21.61 18.96
C LYS A 15 -21.37 21.26 20.24
N LEU A 16 -20.81 22.29 20.92
CA LEU A 16 -20.16 22.09 22.20
C LEU A 16 -21.19 21.69 23.27
N LEU A 17 -20.97 20.57 23.92
CA LEU A 17 -21.82 20.07 25.02
C LEU A 17 -21.25 20.42 26.40
N SER A 18 -19.91 20.47 26.52
CA SER A 18 -19.19 20.78 27.76
C SER A 18 -17.79 21.33 27.47
N GLY A 19 -17.15 21.92 28.46
CA GLY A 19 -15.77 22.40 28.41
C GLY A 19 -15.61 23.79 27.78
N ASP A 20 -14.34 24.20 27.56
CA ASP A 20 -14.00 25.51 27.04
C ASP A 20 -13.73 25.45 25.51
N ILE A 21 -14.44 26.28 24.76
CA ILE A 21 -14.32 26.43 23.31
C ILE A 21 -12.93 26.91 22.85
N ASN A 22 -12.17 27.58 23.73
CA ASN A 22 -10.83 28.07 23.46
C ASN A 22 -9.73 27.04 23.73
N SER A 23 -10.08 25.88 24.28
CA SER A 23 -9.12 24.80 24.53
C SER A 23 -8.36 24.41 23.25
N THR A 24 -7.06 24.10 23.40
CA THR A 24 -6.18 23.74 22.29
C THR A 24 -6.00 22.23 22.21
N ILE A 25 -6.08 21.69 21.01
CA ILE A 25 -5.88 20.28 20.67
C ILE A 25 -4.57 20.13 19.91
N SER A 26 -3.67 19.28 20.39
CA SER A 26 -2.33 19.05 19.80
C SER A 26 -2.22 17.76 18.99
N GLY A 27 -3.25 16.91 19.01
CA GLY A 27 -3.30 15.64 18.27
C GLY A 27 -4.71 15.09 18.15
N ILE A 28 -4.87 14.03 17.37
CA ILE A 28 -6.13 13.31 17.21
C ILE A 28 -5.85 11.81 17.35
N SER A 29 -6.68 11.13 18.14
CA SER A 29 -6.65 9.68 18.28
C SER A 29 -8.04 9.08 18.01
N THR A 30 -8.07 7.93 17.35
CA THR A 30 -9.26 7.08 17.17
C THR A 30 -9.20 5.83 18.06
N ASP A 31 -8.15 5.71 18.90
CA ASP A 31 -7.93 4.57 19.80
C ASP A 31 -7.75 5.08 21.25
N SER A 32 -8.72 4.77 22.12
CA SER A 32 -8.72 5.18 23.53
C SER A 32 -7.55 4.59 24.35
N ARG A 33 -6.95 3.49 23.88
CA ARG A 33 -5.84 2.80 24.58
C ARG A 33 -4.49 3.49 24.35
N THR A 34 -4.37 4.26 23.28
CA THR A 34 -3.11 4.91 22.88
C THR A 34 -3.20 6.44 22.90
N ILE A 35 -4.36 7.00 23.27
CA ILE A 35 -4.59 8.44 23.36
C ILE A 35 -3.65 9.08 24.37
N LYS A 36 -3.22 10.30 24.07
CA LYS A 36 -2.29 11.10 24.87
C LYS A 36 -2.96 12.39 25.34
N GLU A 37 -2.35 13.00 26.37
CA GLU A 37 -2.71 14.36 26.78
C GLU A 37 -2.57 15.34 25.61
N GLY A 38 -3.49 16.27 25.47
CA GLY A 38 -3.56 17.22 24.35
C GLY A 38 -4.34 16.69 23.15
N GLU A 39 -4.69 15.41 23.08
CA GLU A 39 -5.39 14.82 21.92
C GLU A 39 -6.92 14.87 22.05
N LEU A 40 -7.57 15.03 20.89
CA LEU A 40 -9.00 14.83 20.69
C LEU A 40 -9.27 13.35 20.40
N PHE A 41 -10.16 12.73 21.14
CA PHE A 41 -10.69 11.42 20.84
C PHE A 41 -11.82 11.49 19.81
N ILE A 42 -11.74 10.68 18.75
CA ILE A 42 -12.82 10.51 17.78
C ILE A 42 -13.31 9.06 17.84
N PRO A 43 -14.46 8.82 18.51
CA PRO A 43 -15.03 7.48 18.61
C PRO A 43 -15.59 7.04 17.27
N LEU A 44 -14.98 6.02 16.68
CA LEU A 44 -15.46 5.46 15.40
C LEU A 44 -16.36 4.25 15.67
N LYS A 45 -17.34 4.05 14.79
CA LYS A 45 -18.17 2.84 14.75
C LYS A 45 -17.67 1.89 13.67
N GLY A 46 -17.50 0.63 13.98
CA GLY A 46 -17.26 -0.47 13.06
C GLY A 46 -18.42 -1.48 13.11
N GLU A 47 -18.37 -2.52 12.31
CA GLU A 47 -19.40 -3.56 12.24
C GLU A 47 -19.66 -4.22 13.61
N ASN A 48 -18.59 -4.52 14.36
CA ASN A 48 -18.64 -5.20 15.66
C ASN A 48 -18.12 -4.33 16.82
N PHE A 49 -18.00 -3.02 16.63
CA PHE A 49 -17.34 -2.14 17.58
C PHE A 49 -17.99 -0.76 17.59
N ASN A 50 -18.24 -0.23 18.79
CA ASN A 50 -18.77 1.13 18.99
C ASN A 50 -17.82 1.94 19.88
N GLY A 51 -17.07 2.86 19.28
CA GLY A 51 -16.11 3.73 19.97
C GLY A 51 -16.72 4.66 21.01
N GLU A 52 -18.03 4.97 20.93
CA GLU A 52 -18.75 5.80 21.91
C GLU A 52 -18.63 5.27 23.34
N MET A 53 -18.52 3.95 23.51
CA MET A 53 -18.37 3.31 24.82
C MET A 53 -17.08 3.71 25.54
N PHE A 54 -16.10 4.23 24.83
CA PHE A 54 -14.77 4.58 25.35
C PHE A 54 -14.54 6.08 25.51
N VAL A 55 -15.56 6.92 25.27
CA VAL A 55 -15.46 8.39 25.43
C VAL A 55 -15.01 8.77 26.83
N GLU A 56 -15.61 8.14 27.86
CA GLU A 56 -15.26 8.41 29.26
C GLU A 56 -13.81 8.04 29.58
N ASP A 57 -13.38 6.86 29.14
CA ASP A 57 -11.99 6.40 29.38
C ASP A 57 -10.98 7.27 28.61
N ALA A 58 -11.30 7.62 27.39
CA ALA A 58 -10.46 8.51 26.58
C ALA A 58 -10.32 9.90 27.21
N LEU A 59 -11.38 10.44 27.81
CA LEU A 59 -11.36 11.74 28.48
C LEU A 59 -10.57 11.75 29.80
N LYS A 60 -10.29 10.60 30.41
CA LYS A 60 -9.38 10.54 31.57
C LYS A 60 -7.97 11.02 31.21
N ILE A 61 -7.52 10.72 30.00
CA ILE A 61 -6.19 11.04 29.48
C ILE A 61 -6.26 12.18 28.46
N GLY A 62 -7.01 12.01 27.37
CA GLY A 62 -7.19 12.96 26.28
C GLY A 62 -7.78 14.29 26.74
N SER A 63 -7.68 15.32 25.92
CA SER A 63 -8.08 16.69 26.24
C SER A 63 -9.47 17.06 25.75
N ALA A 64 -10.05 16.31 24.82
CA ALA A 64 -11.40 16.50 24.30
C ALA A 64 -11.93 15.22 23.66
N SER A 65 -13.24 15.17 23.38
CA SER A 65 -13.84 14.09 22.58
C SER A 65 -14.93 14.60 21.64
N LEU A 66 -15.07 13.94 20.50
CA LEU A 66 -16.33 13.98 19.73
C LEU A 66 -17.32 12.96 20.34
N THR A 67 -18.59 13.12 20.03
CA THR A 67 -19.66 12.17 20.37
C THR A 67 -20.83 12.32 19.38
N GLU A 68 -21.52 11.21 19.09
CA GLU A 68 -22.79 11.21 18.37
C GLU A 68 -24.00 11.17 19.33
N SER A 69 -23.76 11.27 20.65
CA SER A 69 -24.80 11.20 21.67
C SER A 69 -24.96 12.51 22.43
N VAL A 70 -26.13 13.08 22.42
CA VAL A 70 -26.49 14.27 23.22
C VAL A 70 -26.65 13.97 24.73
N ASN A 71 -26.77 12.68 25.11
CA ASN A 71 -26.98 12.28 26.49
C ASN A 71 -25.70 12.39 27.38
N ASN A 72 -24.57 12.71 26.76
CA ASN A 72 -23.29 12.91 27.46
C ASN A 72 -23.10 14.35 27.97
N VAL A 73 -24.19 15.14 28.02
CA VAL A 73 -24.17 16.55 28.45
C VAL A 73 -23.81 16.67 29.91
N GLY A 74 -22.84 17.52 30.23
CA GLY A 74 -22.56 18.01 31.57
C GLY A 74 -21.82 17.06 32.51
N ARG A 75 -21.36 15.90 32.03
CA ARG A 75 -20.63 14.93 32.87
C ARG A 75 -19.12 15.20 32.95
N TYR A 76 -18.58 16.02 32.06
CA TYR A 76 -17.14 16.19 31.90
C TYR A 76 -16.75 17.65 32.03
N ASN A 77 -15.60 17.93 32.66
CA ASN A 77 -14.99 19.28 32.67
C ASN A 77 -14.18 19.56 31.40
N LYS A 78 -13.98 18.58 30.51
CA LYS A 78 -13.26 18.69 29.27
C LYS A 78 -14.22 18.92 28.10
N PRO A 79 -13.75 19.52 26.98
CA PRO A 79 -14.59 19.71 25.80
C PRO A 79 -15.12 18.40 25.23
N VAL A 80 -16.44 18.35 25.08
CA VAL A 80 -17.16 17.30 24.36
C VAL A 80 -17.99 17.97 23.28
N ILE A 81 -17.78 17.56 22.02
CA ILE A 81 -18.39 18.14 20.84
C ILE A 81 -19.33 17.10 20.24
N PHE A 82 -20.60 17.43 20.17
CA PHE A 82 -21.57 16.64 19.44
C PHE A 82 -21.42 16.83 17.93
N VAL A 83 -21.47 15.72 17.19
CA VAL A 83 -21.50 15.68 15.73
C VAL A 83 -22.46 14.59 15.27
N ASP A 84 -23.09 14.75 14.10
CA ASP A 84 -24.04 13.77 13.56
C ASP A 84 -23.37 12.45 13.18
N ASN A 85 -22.10 12.51 12.73
CA ASN A 85 -21.31 11.34 12.33
C ASN A 85 -19.82 11.59 12.61
N THR A 86 -19.21 10.78 13.44
CA THR A 86 -17.82 10.92 13.87
C THR A 86 -16.82 10.61 12.76
N LYS A 87 -17.13 9.71 11.83
CA LYS A 87 -16.28 9.41 10.66
C LYS A 87 -16.28 10.60 9.67
N GLU A 88 -17.43 11.18 9.40
CA GLU A 88 -17.50 12.39 8.58
C GLU A 88 -16.80 13.58 9.24
N ALA A 89 -16.94 13.71 10.57
CA ALA A 89 -16.24 14.73 11.32
C ALA A 89 -14.72 14.57 11.22
N LEU A 90 -14.19 13.33 11.30
CA LEU A 90 -12.78 13.03 11.07
C LEU A 90 -12.31 13.53 9.71
N HIS A 91 -13.10 13.28 8.64
CA HIS A 91 -12.80 13.74 7.29
C HIS A 91 -12.80 15.27 7.17
N LYS A 92 -13.81 15.92 7.74
CA LYS A 92 -13.94 17.39 7.73
C LYS A 92 -12.79 18.07 8.48
N ILE A 93 -12.41 17.56 9.66
CA ILE A 93 -11.27 18.08 10.43
C ILE A 93 -9.97 17.88 9.64
N ALA A 94 -9.77 16.72 9.03
CA ALA A 94 -8.57 16.44 8.24
C ALA A 94 -8.46 17.36 7.02
N LYS A 95 -9.58 17.56 6.30
CA LYS A 95 -9.65 18.50 5.18
C LYS A 95 -9.33 19.93 5.63
N TYR A 96 -10.00 20.41 6.68
CA TYR A 96 -9.76 21.73 7.26
C TYR A 96 -8.28 21.92 7.66
N TYR A 97 -7.70 20.90 8.31
CA TYR A 97 -6.28 20.94 8.69
C TYR A 97 -5.35 20.94 7.48
N ARG A 98 -5.65 20.13 6.45
CA ARG A 98 -4.91 20.08 5.18
C ARG A 98 -4.87 21.45 4.47
N GLU A 99 -5.97 22.19 4.47
CA GLU A 99 -6.12 23.49 3.81
C GLU A 99 -5.22 24.57 4.41
N LYS A 100 -4.71 24.38 5.63
CA LYS A 100 -3.72 25.30 6.26
C LYS A 100 -2.32 25.22 5.64
N PHE A 101 -2.07 24.26 4.73
CA PHE A 101 -0.76 24.00 4.13
C PHE A 101 -0.82 24.20 2.61
N GLN A 102 -0.02 25.12 2.09
CA GLN A 102 0.12 25.40 0.65
C GLN A 102 1.29 24.62 0.05
N ILE A 103 1.33 23.29 0.28
CA ILE A 103 2.37 22.40 -0.20
C ILE A 103 1.82 21.40 -1.21
N PRO A 104 2.64 20.90 -2.16
CA PRO A 104 2.25 19.84 -3.08
C PRO A 104 1.87 18.55 -2.35
N PHE A 105 0.79 17.90 -2.84
CA PHE A 105 0.39 16.57 -2.44
C PHE A 105 0.42 15.64 -3.64
N ILE A 106 1.20 14.56 -3.53
CA ILE A 106 1.32 13.50 -4.51
C ILE A 106 0.49 12.32 -4.02
N ALA A 107 -0.56 11.94 -4.77
CA ALA A 107 -1.38 10.78 -4.47
C ALA A 107 -0.97 9.57 -5.31
N VAL A 108 -0.72 8.42 -4.68
CA VAL A 108 -0.34 7.18 -5.34
C VAL A 108 -1.48 6.17 -5.21
N THR A 109 -1.98 5.67 -6.35
CA THR A 109 -3.00 4.62 -6.40
C THR A 109 -2.67 3.56 -7.46
N GLY A 110 -3.41 2.47 -7.47
CA GLY A 110 -3.26 1.34 -8.39
C GLY A 110 -3.66 0.03 -7.73
N SER A 111 -3.64 -1.07 -8.47
CA SER A 111 -3.94 -2.39 -7.93
C SER A 111 -2.76 -2.94 -7.13
N ASN A 112 -1.56 -2.92 -7.69
CA ASN A 112 -0.31 -3.39 -7.08
C ASN A 112 0.74 -2.29 -7.05
N GLY A 113 1.76 -2.42 -6.21
CA GLY A 113 2.94 -1.54 -6.18
C GLY A 113 2.75 -0.19 -5.48
N LYS A 114 1.55 0.18 -5.03
CA LYS A 114 1.27 1.49 -4.38
C LYS A 114 2.26 1.86 -3.28
N THR A 115 2.43 0.99 -2.30
CA THR A 115 3.29 1.25 -1.14
C THR A 115 4.75 1.38 -1.54
N THR A 116 5.24 0.47 -2.38
CA THR A 116 6.62 0.49 -2.88
C THR A 116 6.89 1.76 -3.69
N THR A 117 5.97 2.12 -4.61
CA THR A 117 6.07 3.37 -5.40
C THR A 117 6.06 4.60 -4.50
N LYS A 118 5.14 4.67 -3.54
CA LYS A 118 5.08 5.75 -2.54
C LYS A 118 6.38 5.86 -1.73
N ASP A 119 6.97 4.72 -1.32
CA ASP A 119 8.21 4.73 -0.57
C ASP A 119 9.40 5.16 -1.44
N MET A 120 9.51 4.69 -2.69
CA MET A 120 10.54 5.14 -3.63
C MET A 120 10.40 6.64 -3.97
N ILE A 121 9.17 7.14 -4.17
CA ILE A 121 8.90 8.57 -4.37
C ILE A 121 9.36 9.37 -3.15
N TYR A 122 9.03 8.89 -1.94
CA TYR A 122 9.45 9.54 -0.71
C TYR A 122 10.97 9.61 -0.59
N ASP A 123 11.68 8.51 -0.87
CA ASP A 123 13.15 8.47 -0.75
C ASP A 123 13.81 9.40 -1.78
N VAL A 124 13.33 9.41 -3.03
CA VAL A 124 13.81 10.33 -4.08
C VAL A 124 13.58 11.79 -3.68
N LEU A 125 12.38 12.14 -3.24
CA LEU A 125 12.06 13.53 -2.87
C LEU A 125 12.79 13.95 -1.60
N SER A 126 13.04 13.04 -0.66
CA SER A 126 13.71 13.31 0.61
C SER A 126 15.19 13.68 0.44
N MET A 127 15.77 13.46 -0.73
CA MET A 127 17.11 13.95 -1.07
C MET A 127 17.16 15.50 -1.14
N LYS A 128 16.02 16.14 -1.32
CA LYS A 128 15.94 17.60 -1.50
C LYS A 128 14.94 18.30 -0.58
N TYR A 129 13.89 17.60 -0.14
CA TYR A 129 12.74 18.16 0.56
C TYR A 129 12.45 17.43 1.87
N ASN A 130 11.76 18.10 2.78
CA ASN A 130 11.20 17.47 3.97
C ASN A 130 9.78 16.93 3.65
N VAL A 131 9.66 15.63 3.47
CA VAL A 131 8.48 14.99 2.91
C VAL A 131 7.67 14.27 3.99
N LEU A 132 6.35 14.51 4.05
CA LEU A 132 5.43 13.64 4.77
C LEU A 132 5.05 12.45 3.88
N LYS A 133 5.03 11.22 4.43
CA LYS A 133 4.43 10.07 3.72
C LYS A 133 3.41 9.31 4.55
N THR A 134 2.51 8.61 3.86
CA THR A 134 1.64 7.59 4.46
C THR A 134 2.49 6.51 5.12
N GLN A 135 2.22 6.21 6.38
CA GLN A 135 2.87 5.12 7.13
C GLN A 135 2.01 3.84 7.06
N GLY A 136 2.70 2.68 6.98
CA GLY A 136 2.02 1.39 6.95
C GLY A 136 0.93 1.32 5.87
N ASN A 137 -0.28 0.94 6.28
CA ASN A 137 -1.46 0.83 5.43
C ASN A 137 -2.50 1.93 5.67
N PHE A 138 -2.09 3.11 6.14
CA PHE A 138 -2.97 4.26 6.41
C PHE A 138 -3.45 4.93 5.11
N ASN A 139 -3.97 4.13 4.18
CA ASN A 139 -4.35 4.50 2.82
C ASN A 139 -5.86 4.54 2.57
N ASN A 140 -6.67 4.40 3.64
CA ASN A 140 -8.12 4.38 3.61
C ASN A 140 -8.73 5.62 4.29
N GLU A 141 -10.07 5.66 4.41
CA GLU A 141 -10.85 6.77 4.96
C GLU A 141 -10.58 7.11 6.44
N ILE A 142 -9.88 6.25 7.18
CA ILE A 142 -9.40 6.52 8.55
C ILE A 142 -7.92 6.85 8.54
N GLY A 143 -7.11 6.07 7.83
CA GLY A 143 -5.67 6.20 7.83
C GLY A 143 -5.14 7.46 7.15
N LEU A 144 -5.77 7.89 6.05
CA LEU A 144 -5.37 9.12 5.36
C LEU A 144 -5.57 10.37 6.23
N PRO A 145 -6.72 10.59 6.92
CA PRO A 145 -6.86 11.64 7.93
C PRO A 145 -5.76 11.63 8.97
N LEU A 146 -5.46 10.46 9.56
CA LEU A 146 -4.40 10.33 10.55
C LEU A 146 -3.01 10.67 9.99
N THR A 147 -2.76 10.38 8.72
CA THR A 147 -1.55 10.81 8.03
C THR A 147 -1.49 12.34 7.90
N ILE A 148 -2.59 12.99 7.53
CA ILE A 148 -2.70 14.45 7.37
C ILE A 148 -2.47 15.16 8.69
N PHE A 149 -2.95 14.66 9.82
CA PHE A 149 -2.73 15.28 11.13
C PHE A 149 -1.26 15.29 11.57
N ARG A 150 -0.38 14.56 10.89
CA ARG A 150 1.07 14.61 11.11
C ARG A 150 1.76 15.76 10.37
N LEU A 151 1.06 16.48 9.50
CA LEU A 151 1.59 17.68 8.86
C LEU A 151 2.04 18.70 9.90
N ASN A 152 3.12 19.37 9.57
CA ASN A 152 3.63 20.52 10.32
C ASN A 152 4.36 21.48 9.37
N LYS A 153 4.72 22.66 9.87
CA LYS A 153 5.34 23.74 9.08
C LYS A 153 6.71 23.42 8.47
N LYS A 154 7.31 22.26 8.83
CA LYS A 154 8.60 21.84 8.27
C LYS A 154 8.45 21.03 6.98
N HIS A 155 7.25 20.48 6.72
CA HIS A 155 7.04 19.69 5.52
C HIS A 155 6.90 20.60 4.30
N ASP A 156 7.68 20.29 3.26
CA ASP A 156 7.66 20.96 1.96
C ASP A 156 6.65 20.31 1.02
N MET A 157 6.33 19.02 1.22
CA MET A 157 5.36 18.26 0.42
C MET A 157 4.89 17.01 1.13
N ALA A 158 3.89 16.33 0.53
CA ALA A 158 3.36 15.08 1.06
C ALA A 158 3.14 14.03 -0.04
N VAL A 159 3.48 12.76 0.24
CA VAL A 159 3.20 11.61 -0.61
C VAL A 159 2.21 10.71 0.11
N VAL A 160 0.99 10.62 -0.42
CA VAL A 160 -0.10 9.87 0.20
C VAL A 160 -0.52 8.69 -0.67
N GLU A 161 -0.65 7.53 -0.03
CA GLU A 161 -1.20 6.34 -0.67
C GLU A 161 -2.72 6.36 -0.57
N MET A 162 -3.43 6.04 -1.67
CA MET A 162 -4.88 5.95 -1.71
C MET A 162 -5.30 4.55 -2.18
N GLY A 163 -5.81 3.76 -1.23
CA GLY A 163 -6.43 2.45 -1.44
C GLY A 163 -7.95 2.58 -1.57
N MET A 164 -8.58 1.58 -2.18
CA MET A 164 -10.04 1.48 -2.25
C MET A 164 -10.48 0.03 -2.38
N SER A 165 -11.69 -0.26 -1.95
CA SER A 165 -12.42 -1.52 -2.14
C SER A 165 -13.68 -1.33 -2.99
N GLY A 166 -14.15 -0.11 -3.20
CA GLY A 166 -15.38 0.20 -3.92
C GLY A 166 -15.40 1.62 -4.48
N PHE A 167 -16.47 1.92 -5.21
CA PHE A 167 -16.71 3.26 -5.77
C PHE A 167 -16.88 4.33 -4.68
N GLY A 168 -16.45 5.56 -4.97
CA GLY A 168 -16.59 6.73 -4.10
C GLY A 168 -15.50 6.83 -3.02
N GLU A 169 -14.76 5.76 -2.73
CA GLU A 169 -13.71 5.78 -1.71
C GLU A 169 -12.53 6.67 -2.13
N ILE A 170 -12.04 6.54 -3.36
CA ILE A 170 -10.96 7.39 -3.89
C ILE A 170 -11.40 8.86 -3.93
N ARG A 171 -12.64 9.13 -4.33
CA ARG A 171 -13.19 10.50 -4.34
C ARG A 171 -13.19 11.11 -2.95
N ARG A 172 -13.59 10.37 -1.91
CA ARG A 172 -13.54 10.85 -0.53
C ARG A 172 -12.11 11.15 -0.08
N LEU A 173 -11.16 10.24 -0.38
CA LEU A 173 -9.73 10.45 -0.06
C LEU A 173 -9.15 11.67 -0.80
N LYS A 174 -9.46 11.81 -2.10
CA LYS A 174 -9.09 12.97 -2.91
C LYS A 174 -9.61 14.27 -2.30
N ASN A 175 -10.88 14.30 -1.87
CA ASN A 175 -11.50 15.49 -1.30
C ASN A 175 -10.89 15.91 0.04
N ILE A 176 -10.30 14.96 0.78
CA ILE A 176 -9.59 15.23 2.04
C ILE A 176 -8.16 15.73 1.75
N ALA A 177 -7.42 15.04 0.89
CA ALA A 177 -6.00 15.34 0.65
C ALA A 177 -5.78 16.46 -0.36
N ALA A 178 -6.73 16.71 -1.26
CA ALA A 178 -6.64 17.67 -2.36
C ALA A 178 -5.28 17.60 -3.09
N PRO A 179 -4.93 16.44 -3.69
CA PRO A 179 -3.65 16.28 -4.38
C PRO A 179 -3.64 17.05 -5.70
N ASN A 180 -2.48 17.52 -6.10
CA ASN A 180 -2.24 18.16 -7.40
C ASN A 180 -1.38 17.31 -8.34
N VAL A 181 -0.83 16.20 -7.83
CA VAL A 181 -0.15 15.18 -8.62
C VAL A 181 -0.75 13.82 -8.31
N ALA A 182 -1.12 13.06 -9.34
CA ALA A 182 -1.62 11.68 -9.25
C ALA A 182 -0.65 10.72 -9.91
N VAL A 183 -0.34 9.61 -9.24
CA VAL A 183 0.51 8.53 -9.75
C VAL A 183 -0.29 7.25 -9.78
N TYR A 184 -0.39 6.62 -10.94
CA TYR A 184 -1.06 5.35 -11.15
C TYR A 184 -0.04 4.26 -11.47
N THR A 185 -0.04 3.18 -10.69
CA THR A 185 0.89 2.08 -10.89
C THR A 185 0.42 1.07 -11.93
N ASN A 186 -0.78 0.54 -11.78
CA ASN A 186 -1.42 -0.41 -12.70
C ASN A 186 -2.90 -0.66 -12.36
N ILE A 187 -3.66 -1.27 -13.31
CA ILE A 187 -5.03 -1.74 -13.14
C ILE A 187 -5.07 -3.26 -13.30
N GLY A 188 -4.96 -3.97 -12.21
CA GLY A 188 -5.14 -5.43 -12.13
C GLY A 188 -6.55 -5.81 -11.65
N VAL A 189 -6.65 -7.01 -11.09
CA VAL A 189 -7.91 -7.62 -10.61
C VAL A 189 -8.10 -7.52 -9.08
N ALA A 190 -7.34 -6.68 -8.39
CA ALA A 190 -7.54 -6.46 -6.95
C ALA A 190 -8.94 -5.86 -6.70
N HIS A 191 -9.67 -6.42 -5.70
CA HIS A 191 -11.04 -6.03 -5.35
C HIS A 191 -12.09 -6.29 -6.45
N ILE A 192 -11.83 -7.22 -7.38
CA ILE A 192 -12.73 -7.53 -8.49
C ILE A 192 -14.06 -8.10 -8.00
N GLU A 193 -14.08 -8.76 -6.85
CA GLU A 193 -15.29 -9.25 -6.20
C GLU A 193 -16.36 -8.15 -6.03
N LYS A 194 -15.95 -6.95 -5.63
CA LYS A 194 -16.87 -5.83 -5.38
C LYS A 194 -17.12 -4.98 -6.63
N LEU A 195 -16.18 -4.94 -7.56
CA LEU A 195 -16.23 -4.05 -8.72
C LEU A 195 -16.60 -4.75 -10.02
N GLY A 196 -16.48 -6.08 -10.08
CA GLY A 196 -16.93 -6.93 -11.18
C GLY A 196 -16.02 -6.96 -12.40
N SER A 197 -15.30 -5.88 -12.73
CA SER A 197 -14.43 -5.83 -13.92
C SER A 197 -13.23 -4.89 -13.75
N ARG A 198 -12.21 -5.04 -14.64
CA ARG A 198 -11.05 -4.13 -14.70
C ARG A 198 -11.46 -2.71 -15.11
N GLU A 199 -12.47 -2.57 -15.96
CA GLU A 199 -13.06 -1.29 -16.37
C GLU A 199 -13.63 -0.54 -15.16
N ASN A 200 -14.36 -1.25 -14.31
CA ASN A 200 -14.91 -0.67 -13.08
C ASN A 200 -13.79 -0.32 -12.07
N ILE A 201 -12.72 -1.13 -12.00
CA ILE A 201 -11.54 -0.81 -11.18
C ILE A 201 -10.86 0.46 -11.69
N LEU A 202 -10.70 0.60 -13.02
CA LEU A 202 -10.19 1.84 -13.62
C LEU A 202 -11.11 3.02 -13.29
N LYS A 203 -12.43 2.86 -13.48
CA LYS A 203 -13.43 3.91 -13.20
C LYS A 203 -13.37 4.36 -11.74
N ALA A 204 -13.31 3.43 -10.77
CA ALA A 204 -13.21 3.76 -9.36
C ALA A 204 -11.90 4.48 -9.02
N LYS A 205 -10.76 4.05 -9.60
CA LYS A 205 -9.48 4.73 -9.39
C LYS A 205 -9.38 6.07 -10.12
N SER A 206 -10.07 6.25 -11.25
CA SER A 206 -10.11 7.52 -12.00
C SER A 206 -10.84 8.65 -11.27
N GLU A 207 -11.58 8.33 -10.20
CA GLU A 207 -12.14 9.32 -9.27
C GLU A 207 -11.07 10.27 -8.71
N LEU A 208 -9.81 9.83 -8.62
CA LEU A 208 -8.68 10.64 -8.19
C LEU A 208 -8.48 11.89 -9.05
N VAL A 209 -8.70 11.76 -10.36
CA VAL A 209 -8.40 12.83 -11.34
C VAL A 209 -9.66 13.45 -11.96
N GLU A 210 -10.85 13.21 -11.41
CA GLU A 210 -12.11 13.73 -11.96
C GLU A 210 -12.11 15.26 -12.15
N ASP A 211 -11.53 16.00 -11.19
CA ASP A 211 -11.51 17.45 -11.17
C ASP A 211 -10.15 18.03 -11.53
N PHE A 212 -9.21 17.19 -12.03
CA PHE A 212 -7.90 17.67 -12.43
C PHE A 212 -8.01 18.55 -13.68
N LYS A 213 -7.34 19.67 -13.64
CA LYS A 213 -7.35 20.72 -14.65
C LYS A 213 -5.93 21.14 -15.01
N GLU A 214 -5.77 22.16 -15.81
CA GLU A 214 -4.47 22.76 -16.10
C GLU A 214 -3.70 23.11 -14.81
N GLY A 215 -2.41 22.80 -14.77
CA GLY A 215 -1.55 22.94 -13.60
C GLY A 215 -1.51 21.69 -12.69
N TYR A 216 -2.34 20.66 -12.96
CA TYR A 216 -2.25 19.35 -12.30
C TYR A 216 -1.48 18.35 -13.17
N THR A 217 -0.86 17.37 -12.54
CA THR A 217 -0.07 16.35 -13.27
C THR A 217 -0.56 14.95 -12.95
N VAL A 218 -0.65 14.11 -13.99
CA VAL A 218 -1.02 12.69 -13.90
C VAL A 218 0.13 11.86 -14.45
N ILE A 219 0.65 10.95 -13.66
CA ILE A 219 1.74 10.04 -14.02
C ILE A 219 1.16 8.64 -14.20
N LEU A 220 1.34 8.05 -15.38
CA LEU A 220 0.73 6.79 -15.79
C LEU A 220 1.78 5.79 -16.28
N ASN A 221 1.56 4.51 -15.94
CA ASN A 221 2.25 3.41 -16.58
C ASN A 221 1.69 3.21 -18.01
N ALA A 222 2.50 3.49 -19.04
CA ALA A 222 2.11 3.39 -20.43
C ALA A 222 2.01 1.93 -20.95
N ASP A 223 2.59 0.98 -20.22
CA ASP A 223 2.49 -0.44 -20.54
C ASP A 223 1.23 -1.10 -19.94
N ASP A 224 0.43 -0.34 -19.19
CA ASP A 224 -0.86 -0.80 -18.69
C ASP A 224 -1.99 -0.42 -19.65
N ASP A 225 -2.62 -1.44 -20.25
CA ASP A 225 -3.66 -1.33 -21.28
C ASP A 225 -4.92 -0.55 -20.82
N MET A 226 -5.15 -0.47 -19.52
CA MET A 226 -6.27 0.26 -18.95
C MET A 226 -5.90 1.71 -18.62
N LEU A 227 -4.71 1.95 -18.08
CA LEU A 227 -4.28 3.30 -17.68
C LEU A 227 -4.13 4.25 -18.85
N ILE A 228 -3.66 3.76 -20.00
CA ILE A 228 -3.47 4.61 -21.17
C ILE A 228 -4.78 5.26 -21.66
N LYS A 229 -5.95 4.67 -21.35
CA LYS A 229 -7.27 5.23 -21.65
C LYS A 229 -7.56 6.54 -20.88
N LEU A 230 -6.79 6.84 -19.82
CA LEU A 230 -6.96 8.08 -19.06
C LEU A 230 -6.36 9.31 -19.77
N THR A 231 -5.45 9.12 -20.71
CA THR A 231 -4.78 10.22 -21.42
C THR A 231 -5.71 11.03 -22.34
N ASP A 232 -6.88 10.48 -22.67
CA ASP A 232 -7.88 11.17 -23.49
C ASP A 232 -8.58 12.33 -22.75
N LYS A 233 -8.42 12.42 -21.41
CA LYS A 233 -9.03 13.46 -20.61
C LYS A 233 -8.27 14.78 -20.76
N LYS A 234 -8.95 15.84 -21.19
CA LYS A 234 -8.36 17.18 -21.29
C LYS A 234 -8.23 17.84 -19.92
N GLY A 235 -7.19 18.61 -19.74
CA GLY A 235 -6.97 19.47 -18.56
C GLY A 235 -5.61 19.26 -17.91
N PRO A 236 -5.31 18.14 -17.23
CA PRO A 236 -4.02 17.93 -16.61
C PRO A 236 -2.89 17.64 -17.61
N GLN A 237 -1.65 17.87 -17.17
CA GLN A 237 -0.48 17.35 -17.87
C GLN A 237 -0.35 15.86 -17.61
N TYR A 238 -0.12 15.09 -18.67
CA TYR A 238 0.20 13.67 -18.57
C TYR A 238 1.70 13.45 -18.77
N ILE A 239 2.28 12.60 -17.93
CA ILE A 239 3.64 12.08 -18.07
C ILE A 239 3.53 10.56 -17.98
N THR A 240 4.07 9.86 -18.96
CA THR A 240 3.98 8.41 -19.03
C THR A 240 5.33 7.76 -18.78
N TYR A 241 5.31 6.59 -18.13
CA TYR A 241 6.51 5.80 -17.91
C TYR A 241 6.27 4.33 -18.29
N GLY A 242 7.34 3.62 -18.62
CA GLY A 242 7.25 2.20 -18.93
C GLY A 242 8.57 1.56 -19.37
N ILE A 243 8.47 0.33 -19.82
CA ILE A 243 9.58 -0.43 -20.41
C ILE A 243 9.44 -0.44 -21.93
N ASP A 244 8.25 -0.79 -22.39
CA ASP A 244 7.96 -0.87 -23.83
C ASP A 244 7.51 0.49 -24.38
N ASN A 245 6.68 1.23 -23.61
CA ASN A 245 6.09 2.52 -23.99
C ASN A 245 6.31 3.59 -22.90
N GLY A 246 6.11 4.87 -23.25
CA GLY A 246 6.14 5.99 -22.32
C GLY A 246 7.20 7.05 -22.62
N ASP A 247 7.06 8.21 -21.97
CA ASP A 247 7.99 9.34 -22.07
C ASP A 247 9.30 9.05 -21.32
N VAL A 248 9.22 8.36 -20.17
CA VAL A 248 10.36 7.91 -19.37
C VAL A 248 10.44 6.39 -19.43
N LYS A 249 11.43 5.88 -20.17
CA LYS A 249 11.55 4.44 -20.46
C LYS A 249 12.80 3.83 -19.84
N ALA A 250 12.65 2.64 -19.25
CA ALA A 250 13.77 1.78 -18.90
C ALA A 250 14.19 0.91 -20.10
N PHE A 251 15.49 0.75 -20.27
CA PHE A 251 16.08 -0.15 -21.28
C PHE A 251 17.37 -0.78 -20.75
N ASP A 252 17.95 -1.75 -21.47
CA ASP A 252 19.12 -2.52 -21.03
C ASP A 252 18.92 -3.09 -19.61
N ILE A 253 17.77 -3.78 -19.39
CA ILE A 253 17.37 -4.25 -18.07
C ILE A 253 18.06 -5.60 -17.77
N GLU A 254 18.81 -5.65 -16.69
CA GLU A 254 19.47 -6.84 -16.15
C GLU A 254 18.82 -7.25 -14.83
N TYR A 255 18.12 -8.40 -14.81
CA TYR A 255 17.52 -8.97 -13.62
C TYR A 255 18.52 -9.86 -12.88
N LYS A 256 18.61 -9.70 -11.56
CA LYS A 256 19.42 -10.52 -10.65
C LYS A 256 18.56 -11.06 -9.50
N GLU A 257 19.08 -11.99 -8.73
CA GLU A 257 18.38 -12.60 -7.60
C GLU A 257 17.83 -11.57 -6.60
N GLU A 258 18.64 -10.56 -6.25
CA GLU A 258 18.33 -9.59 -5.19
C GLU A 258 18.31 -8.13 -5.69
N SER A 259 18.55 -7.89 -6.97
CA SER A 259 18.64 -6.54 -7.53
C SER A 259 18.16 -6.50 -8.99
N VAL A 260 17.97 -5.29 -9.51
CA VAL A 260 17.79 -5.06 -10.93
C VAL A 260 18.57 -3.82 -11.35
N LYS A 261 19.21 -3.89 -12.53
CA LYS A 261 19.91 -2.76 -13.16
C LYS A 261 19.23 -2.41 -14.47
N TYR A 262 19.17 -1.14 -14.78
CA TYR A 262 18.64 -0.68 -16.06
C TYR A 262 19.13 0.74 -16.35
N LYS A 263 18.87 1.20 -17.56
CA LYS A 263 19.19 2.56 -18.01
C LYS A 263 17.92 3.34 -18.29
N VAL A 264 17.98 4.65 -18.10
CA VAL A 264 16.93 5.61 -18.48
C VAL A 264 17.57 6.87 -19.04
N ILE A 265 16.91 7.52 -20.01
CA ILE A 265 17.33 8.81 -20.53
C ILE A 265 16.43 9.91 -19.93
N ILE A 266 17.05 10.92 -19.34
CA ILE A 266 16.38 12.09 -18.76
C ILE A 266 17.01 13.34 -19.38
N ASP A 267 16.22 14.16 -20.05
CA ASP A 267 16.67 15.40 -20.72
C ASP A 267 17.88 15.15 -21.68
N GLY A 268 17.85 14.02 -22.39
CA GLY A 268 18.90 13.62 -23.32
C GLY A 268 20.16 13.04 -22.68
N TYR A 269 20.20 12.87 -21.37
CA TYR A 269 21.33 12.28 -20.65
C TYR A 269 21.01 10.90 -20.11
N LEU A 270 21.96 9.99 -20.25
CA LEU A 270 21.88 8.64 -19.70
C LEU A 270 22.00 8.68 -18.16
N MET A 271 21.17 7.88 -17.49
CA MET A 271 21.29 7.56 -16.08
C MET A 271 21.22 6.04 -15.90
N ASP A 272 22.29 5.46 -15.33
CA ASP A 272 22.29 4.07 -14.88
C ASP A 272 21.60 3.98 -13.53
N VAL A 273 20.64 3.06 -13.41
CA VAL A 273 19.89 2.83 -12.18
C VAL A 273 20.16 1.42 -11.67
N GLU A 274 20.48 1.30 -10.41
CA GLU A 274 20.58 0.04 -9.68
C GLU A 274 19.59 0.06 -8.52
N LEU A 275 18.75 -0.97 -8.45
CA LEU A 275 17.80 -1.16 -7.35
C LEU A 275 18.24 -2.40 -6.56
N ASN A 276 18.38 -2.27 -5.24
CA ASN A 276 18.64 -3.39 -4.35
C ASN A 276 17.35 -4.14 -3.96
N VAL A 277 16.43 -4.20 -4.91
CA VAL A 277 15.19 -4.99 -4.86
C VAL A 277 14.96 -5.61 -6.24
N PRO A 278 14.63 -6.90 -6.33
CA PRO A 278 14.48 -7.60 -7.60
C PRO A 278 13.13 -7.38 -8.27
N GLY A 279 13.04 -7.74 -9.53
CA GLY A 279 11.82 -7.93 -10.28
C GLY A 279 11.38 -6.75 -11.16
N LYS A 280 10.79 -7.11 -12.32
CA LYS A 280 10.31 -6.19 -13.35
C LYS A 280 9.35 -5.11 -12.79
N HIS A 281 8.50 -5.48 -11.85
CA HIS A 281 7.54 -4.55 -11.24
C HIS A 281 8.22 -3.43 -10.44
N ASN A 282 9.42 -3.66 -9.89
CA ASN A 282 10.19 -2.63 -9.20
C ASN A 282 10.86 -1.64 -10.17
N VAL A 283 11.13 -2.07 -11.41
CA VAL A 283 11.51 -1.13 -12.48
C VAL A 283 10.37 -0.13 -12.72
N TYR A 284 9.13 -0.60 -12.87
CA TYR A 284 7.97 0.31 -13.02
C TYR A 284 7.79 1.23 -11.81
N ASN A 285 7.89 0.69 -10.59
CA ASN A 285 7.73 1.48 -9.36
C ASN A 285 8.79 2.60 -9.28
N SER A 286 10.04 2.31 -9.65
CA SER A 286 11.13 3.28 -9.64
C SER A 286 11.05 4.31 -10.79
N LEU A 287 10.54 3.92 -11.96
CA LEU A 287 10.28 4.88 -13.04
C LEU A 287 9.25 5.93 -12.65
N ALA A 288 8.18 5.53 -11.93
CA ALA A 288 7.23 6.48 -11.37
C ALA A 288 7.90 7.46 -10.40
N ALA A 289 8.83 6.97 -9.55
CA ALA A 289 9.60 7.82 -8.64
C ALA A 289 10.57 8.76 -9.39
N ILE A 290 11.19 8.30 -10.47
CA ILE A 290 12.03 9.13 -11.35
C ILE A 290 11.19 10.24 -11.98
N CYS A 291 9.99 9.96 -12.51
CA CYS A 291 9.09 10.99 -13.04
C CYS A 291 8.80 12.08 -12.00
N ILE A 292 8.53 11.69 -10.77
CA ILE A 292 8.32 12.65 -9.66
C ILE A 292 9.60 13.43 -9.37
N GLY A 293 10.76 12.78 -9.33
CA GLY A 293 12.06 13.44 -9.15
C GLY A 293 12.32 14.51 -10.20
N ILE A 294 12.02 14.24 -11.47
CA ILE A 294 12.13 15.18 -12.58
C ILE A 294 11.22 16.40 -12.35
N ILE A 295 9.94 16.17 -12.06
CA ILE A 295 8.93 17.25 -11.86
C ILE A 295 9.36 18.21 -10.76
N PHE A 296 9.89 17.67 -9.65
CA PHE A 296 10.30 18.48 -8.50
C PHE A 296 11.79 18.86 -8.50
N GLY A 297 12.49 18.60 -9.60
CA GLY A 297 13.88 19.04 -9.81
C GLY A 297 14.88 18.43 -8.84
N VAL A 298 14.70 17.15 -8.49
CA VAL A 298 15.74 16.36 -7.82
C VAL A 298 16.80 16.02 -8.86
N ASN A 299 18.07 16.24 -8.54
CA ASN A 299 19.13 15.95 -9.49
C ASN A 299 19.33 14.44 -9.71
N LYS A 300 19.95 14.04 -10.83
CA LYS A 300 20.10 12.63 -11.24
C LYS A 300 20.88 11.80 -10.23
N GLU A 301 21.97 12.35 -9.69
CA GLU A 301 22.81 11.63 -8.74
C GLU A 301 22.04 11.34 -7.43
N ASP A 302 21.24 12.29 -6.96
CA ASP A 302 20.40 12.10 -5.78
C ASP A 302 19.30 11.06 -6.06
N MET A 303 18.65 11.11 -7.23
CA MET A 303 17.68 10.07 -7.64
C MET A 303 18.32 8.69 -7.69
N ARG A 304 19.49 8.57 -8.34
CA ARG A 304 20.24 7.31 -8.44
C ARG A 304 20.62 6.77 -7.07
N LYS A 305 21.11 7.63 -6.17
CA LYS A 305 21.49 7.27 -4.81
C LYS A 305 20.28 6.80 -3.99
N ALA A 306 19.18 7.56 -4.00
CA ALA A 306 17.98 7.20 -3.26
C ALA A 306 17.42 5.83 -3.71
N LEU A 307 17.42 5.56 -5.00
CA LEU A 307 16.95 4.28 -5.55
C LEU A 307 17.90 3.12 -5.22
N ALA A 308 19.22 3.33 -5.23
CA ALA A 308 20.20 2.32 -4.85
C ALA A 308 20.14 1.98 -3.35
N GLU A 309 19.83 2.95 -2.49
CA GLU A 309 19.72 2.76 -1.04
C GLU A 309 18.30 2.33 -0.60
N PHE A 310 17.35 2.24 -1.52
CA PHE A 310 15.97 1.88 -1.22
C PHE A 310 15.86 0.53 -0.49
N GLN A 311 15.04 0.52 0.58
CA GLN A 311 14.72 -0.70 1.32
C GLN A 311 13.21 -0.95 1.29
N PRO A 312 12.76 -2.14 0.90
CA PRO A 312 11.35 -2.46 0.83
C PRO A 312 10.71 -2.46 2.23
N SER A 313 9.45 -2.04 2.30
CA SER A 313 8.66 -2.19 3.52
C SER A 313 8.52 -3.66 3.91
N ALA A 314 8.35 -3.94 5.22
CA ALA A 314 8.23 -5.30 5.73
C ALA A 314 7.22 -6.16 4.97
N MET A 315 7.55 -7.43 4.77
CA MET A 315 6.73 -8.43 4.05
C MET A 315 6.42 -8.07 2.57
N ARG A 316 7.28 -7.28 1.91
CA ARG A 316 7.18 -6.95 0.48
C ARG A 316 8.49 -7.26 -0.22
N LEU A 317 8.63 -8.53 -0.65
CA LEU A 317 9.86 -9.06 -1.24
C LEU A 317 11.10 -8.82 -0.36
N ASN A 318 10.94 -8.92 0.97
CA ASN A 318 12.09 -8.91 1.86
C ASN A 318 12.84 -10.24 1.74
N ILE A 319 14.11 -10.17 1.36
CA ILE A 319 14.97 -11.34 1.24
C ILE A 319 15.73 -11.52 2.55
N LEU A 320 15.62 -12.70 3.14
CA LEU A 320 16.21 -13.06 4.42
C LEU A 320 17.12 -14.26 4.25
N ASP A 321 18.30 -14.21 4.88
CA ASP A 321 19.15 -15.39 5.05
C ASP A 321 18.81 -16.08 6.36
N VAL A 322 18.41 -17.35 6.28
CA VAL A 322 17.99 -18.14 7.43
C VAL A 322 18.72 -19.48 7.41
N SER A 323 19.87 -19.55 8.12
CA SER A 323 20.68 -20.79 8.23
C SER A 323 20.99 -21.47 6.88
N GLY A 324 21.46 -20.68 5.90
CA GLY A 324 21.86 -21.17 4.57
C GLY A 324 20.75 -21.24 3.53
N ILE A 325 19.49 -21.12 3.93
CA ILE A 325 18.37 -20.97 2.99
C ILE A 325 18.06 -19.49 2.77
N LYS A 326 17.57 -19.15 1.57
CA LYS A 326 17.00 -17.84 1.27
C LYS A 326 15.47 -17.86 1.48
N VAL A 327 14.93 -16.82 2.08
CA VAL A 327 13.48 -16.66 2.26
C VAL A 327 13.04 -15.33 1.68
N ILE A 328 12.26 -15.38 0.62
CA ILE A 328 11.60 -14.21 0.01
C ILE A 328 10.27 -14.03 0.74
N ASN A 329 10.24 -13.12 1.70
CA ASN A 329 9.05 -12.78 2.46
C ASN A 329 8.20 -11.75 1.70
N ASP A 330 7.13 -12.20 1.05
CA ASP A 330 6.13 -11.36 0.37
C ASP A 330 4.71 -11.61 0.91
N ALA A 331 4.63 -11.80 2.23
CA ALA A 331 3.45 -12.25 2.96
C ALA A 331 2.44 -11.13 3.29
N TYR A 332 2.64 -9.90 2.83
CA TYR A 332 1.75 -8.78 3.17
C TYR A 332 0.33 -8.95 2.60
N ASN A 333 0.22 -9.26 1.31
CA ASN A 333 -1.04 -9.51 0.61
C ASN A 333 -0.80 -10.24 -0.72
N ALA A 334 -1.86 -10.80 -1.30
CA ALA A 334 -1.77 -11.53 -2.57
C ALA A 334 -2.97 -11.25 -3.47
N ASN A 335 -2.69 -11.16 -4.77
CA ASN A 335 -3.64 -11.25 -5.88
C ASN A 335 -2.90 -11.86 -7.08
N PRO A 336 -3.59 -12.27 -8.16
CA PRO A 336 -2.96 -12.99 -9.28
C PRO A 336 -1.74 -12.27 -9.87
N GLY A 337 -1.83 -10.94 -10.09
CA GLY A 337 -0.72 -10.16 -10.64
C GLY A 337 0.50 -10.11 -9.71
N SER A 338 0.27 -9.94 -8.40
CA SER A 338 1.36 -9.92 -7.43
C SER A 338 1.96 -11.29 -7.17
N MET A 339 1.18 -12.39 -7.29
CA MET A 339 1.70 -13.78 -7.25
C MET A 339 2.63 -14.03 -8.43
N LYS A 340 2.19 -13.70 -9.66
CA LYS A 340 3.01 -13.82 -10.88
C LYS A 340 4.31 -13.02 -10.77
N ALA A 341 4.23 -11.79 -10.27
CA ALA A 341 5.43 -10.94 -10.08
C ALA A 341 6.43 -11.55 -9.08
N ALA A 342 5.96 -12.12 -7.97
CA ALA A 342 6.82 -12.75 -6.99
C ALA A 342 7.44 -14.08 -7.49
N LEU A 343 6.69 -14.89 -8.25
CA LEU A 343 7.18 -16.09 -8.90
C LEU A 343 8.27 -15.78 -9.93
N SER A 344 8.12 -14.69 -10.70
CA SER A 344 9.19 -14.24 -11.61
C SER A 344 10.46 -13.81 -10.90
N VAL A 345 10.38 -13.32 -9.66
CA VAL A 345 11.57 -13.08 -8.82
C VAL A 345 12.19 -14.40 -8.37
N LEU A 346 11.37 -15.36 -7.92
CA LEU A 346 11.86 -16.68 -7.49
C LEU A 346 12.60 -17.42 -8.62
N LYS A 347 12.13 -17.27 -9.87
CA LYS A 347 12.77 -17.85 -11.07
C LYS A 347 14.22 -17.45 -11.23
N GLU A 348 14.61 -16.24 -10.86
CA GLU A 348 16.00 -15.74 -11.05
C GLU A 348 17.05 -16.49 -10.21
N TYR A 349 16.63 -17.23 -9.20
CA TYR A 349 17.50 -18.08 -8.37
C TYR A 349 17.84 -19.40 -9.08
N LYS A 350 18.67 -19.31 -10.12
CA LYS A 350 18.97 -20.43 -11.03
C LYS A 350 19.79 -21.57 -10.37
N ASP A 351 20.63 -21.21 -9.43
CA ASP A 351 21.55 -22.16 -8.76
C ASP A 351 20.96 -22.72 -7.45
N ARG A 352 19.69 -22.42 -7.15
CA ARG A 352 18.98 -22.86 -5.97
C ARG A 352 17.73 -23.64 -6.30
N ARG A 353 17.34 -24.58 -5.44
CA ARG A 353 16.04 -25.22 -5.53
C ARG A 353 14.95 -24.23 -5.10
N LYS A 354 14.00 -23.95 -5.99
CA LYS A 354 12.94 -22.96 -5.85
C LYS A 354 11.70 -23.60 -5.23
N VAL A 355 11.31 -23.12 -4.06
CA VAL A 355 10.15 -23.58 -3.31
C VAL A 355 9.14 -22.44 -3.18
N ALA A 356 7.97 -22.58 -3.80
CA ALA A 356 6.88 -21.62 -3.65
C ALA A 356 5.91 -22.10 -2.56
N VAL A 357 5.68 -21.26 -1.54
CA VAL A 357 4.69 -21.48 -0.47
C VAL A 357 3.60 -20.43 -0.61
N LEU A 358 2.49 -20.83 -1.23
CA LEU A 358 1.44 -19.92 -1.68
C LEU A 358 0.14 -20.16 -0.91
N GLY A 359 -0.36 -19.12 -0.24
CA GLY A 359 -1.66 -19.10 0.44
C GLY A 359 -2.78 -18.61 -0.45
N ASN A 360 -4.01 -18.64 0.07
CA ASN A 360 -5.18 -18.12 -0.62
C ASN A 360 -5.02 -16.67 -1.08
N MET A 361 -5.57 -16.37 -2.24
CA MET A 361 -5.87 -15.01 -2.67
C MET A 361 -7.34 -14.72 -2.36
N LEU A 362 -7.58 -13.74 -1.49
CA LEU A 362 -8.92 -13.33 -1.05
C LEU A 362 -9.47 -12.19 -1.94
N GLU A 363 -10.75 -11.85 -1.78
CA GLU A 363 -11.46 -10.77 -2.49
C GLU A 363 -11.54 -10.95 -4.01
N LEU A 364 -11.56 -12.21 -4.48
CA LEU A 364 -11.68 -12.55 -5.90
C LEU A 364 -13.11 -12.94 -6.30
N GLY A 365 -13.99 -13.27 -5.35
CA GLY A 365 -15.36 -13.70 -5.61
C GLY A 365 -15.40 -14.88 -6.57
N GLU A 366 -16.26 -14.82 -7.59
CA GLU A 366 -16.42 -15.88 -8.60
C GLU A 366 -15.16 -16.12 -9.45
N TYR A 367 -14.22 -15.17 -9.50
CA TYR A 367 -12.93 -15.33 -10.16
C TYR A 367 -11.92 -16.19 -9.39
N SER A 368 -12.25 -16.61 -8.14
CA SER A 368 -11.29 -17.25 -7.24
C SER A 368 -10.65 -18.49 -7.86
N ASP A 369 -11.45 -19.46 -8.30
CA ASP A 369 -10.94 -20.75 -8.80
C ASP A 369 -10.07 -20.56 -10.03
N LEU A 370 -10.57 -19.81 -11.02
CA LEU A 370 -9.83 -19.53 -12.24
C LEU A 370 -8.51 -18.81 -11.97
N ALA A 371 -8.54 -17.81 -11.11
CA ALA A 371 -7.35 -17.03 -10.77
C ALA A 371 -6.29 -17.87 -10.03
N HIS A 372 -6.70 -18.78 -9.16
CA HIS A 372 -5.79 -19.70 -8.48
C HIS A 372 -5.21 -20.74 -9.47
N GLU A 373 -6.03 -21.33 -10.36
CA GLU A 373 -5.54 -22.24 -11.41
C GLU A 373 -4.51 -21.55 -12.34
N GLU A 374 -4.77 -20.30 -12.74
CA GLU A 374 -3.81 -19.52 -13.55
C GLU A 374 -2.47 -19.31 -12.85
N VAL A 375 -2.48 -19.04 -11.53
CA VAL A 375 -1.24 -18.95 -10.75
C VAL A 375 -0.52 -20.29 -10.74
N GLY A 376 -1.25 -21.42 -10.61
CA GLY A 376 -0.68 -22.76 -10.68
C GLY A 376 0.00 -23.06 -12.02
N LYS A 377 -0.65 -22.69 -13.13
CA LYS A 377 -0.02 -22.74 -14.45
C LYS A 377 1.27 -21.93 -14.48
N TYR A 378 1.26 -20.70 -13.92
CA TYR A 378 2.42 -19.82 -13.91
C TYR A 378 3.57 -20.37 -13.05
N VAL A 379 3.27 -21.09 -11.95
CA VAL A 379 4.28 -21.84 -11.15
C VAL A 379 5.04 -22.82 -12.06
N LYS A 380 4.34 -23.56 -12.92
CA LYS A 380 4.96 -24.49 -13.87
C LYS A 380 5.76 -23.76 -14.96
N ASP A 381 5.19 -22.70 -15.54
CA ASP A 381 5.83 -21.92 -16.60
C ASP A 381 7.15 -21.30 -16.14
N GLU A 382 7.26 -20.89 -14.86
CA GLU A 382 8.46 -20.34 -14.25
C GLU A 382 9.45 -21.40 -13.72
N ASN A 383 9.21 -22.68 -13.98
CA ASN A 383 10.05 -23.81 -13.58
C ASN A 383 10.37 -23.81 -12.07
N ILE A 384 9.33 -23.68 -11.25
CA ILE A 384 9.43 -23.81 -9.80
C ILE A 384 9.55 -25.29 -9.45
N ASP A 385 10.50 -25.66 -8.58
CA ASP A 385 10.83 -27.04 -8.32
C ASP A 385 9.84 -27.71 -7.35
N VAL A 386 9.36 -26.97 -6.33
CA VAL A 386 8.42 -27.47 -5.33
C VAL A 386 7.33 -26.42 -5.07
N LEU A 387 6.09 -26.88 -5.01
CA LEU A 387 4.94 -26.07 -4.67
C LEU A 387 4.29 -26.56 -3.38
N ILE A 388 4.10 -25.65 -2.42
CA ILE A 388 3.31 -25.88 -1.20
C ILE A 388 2.16 -24.90 -1.21
N THR A 389 0.94 -25.38 -1.22
CA THR A 389 -0.25 -24.53 -1.16
C THR A 389 -0.88 -24.56 0.23
N VAL A 390 -1.41 -23.41 0.70
CA VAL A 390 -1.95 -23.25 2.05
C VAL A 390 -3.36 -22.66 2.01
N GLY A 391 -4.33 -23.45 2.45
CA GLY A 391 -5.73 -23.04 2.51
C GLY A 391 -6.57 -23.64 1.37
N GLU A 392 -7.87 -23.49 1.50
CA GLU A 392 -8.85 -24.15 0.63
C GLU A 392 -8.74 -23.70 -0.82
N PHE A 393 -8.80 -22.40 -1.09
CA PHE A 393 -8.72 -21.85 -2.44
C PHE A 393 -7.34 -22.09 -3.08
N ALA A 394 -6.27 -22.08 -2.28
CA ALA A 394 -4.92 -22.33 -2.76
C ALA A 394 -4.74 -23.77 -3.30
N SER A 395 -5.63 -24.72 -2.95
CA SER A 395 -5.62 -26.05 -3.57
C SER A 395 -5.80 -25.99 -5.09
N LYS A 396 -6.49 -24.97 -5.61
CA LYS A 396 -6.63 -24.73 -7.05
C LYS A 396 -5.32 -24.31 -7.73
N ILE A 397 -4.39 -23.69 -6.99
CA ILE A 397 -3.03 -23.45 -7.49
C ILE A 397 -2.34 -24.80 -7.75
N ALA A 398 -2.46 -25.74 -6.81
CA ALA A 398 -1.89 -27.08 -6.95
C ALA A 398 -2.51 -27.84 -8.15
N GLU A 399 -3.84 -27.81 -8.28
CA GLU A 399 -4.56 -28.39 -9.43
C GLU A 399 -4.06 -27.78 -10.76
N GLY A 400 -3.97 -26.46 -10.82
CA GLY A 400 -3.47 -25.73 -11.99
C GLY A 400 -2.02 -26.10 -12.35
N ALA A 401 -1.12 -26.22 -11.37
CA ALA A 401 0.27 -26.61 -11.59
C ALA A 401 0.38 -28.05 -12.14
N ILE A 402 -0.32 -29.01 -11.53
CA ILE A 402 -0.32 -30.43 -11.96
C ILE A 402 -0.94 -30.56 -13.37
N LYS A 403 -2.07 -29.91 -13.63
CA LYS A 403 -2.75 -29.91 -14.93
C LYS A 403 -1.84 -29.39 -16.06
N ASN A 404 -0.91 -28.47 -15.75
CA ASN A 404 0.05 -27.93 -16.70
C ASN A 404 1.41 -28.67 -16.69
N GLY A 405 1.51 -29.84 -16.04
CA GLY A 405 2.64 -30.74 -16.13
C GLY A 405 3.70 -30.59 -15.03
N MET A 406 3.35 -30.01 -13.87
CA MET A 406 4.18 -30.16 -12.68
C MET A 406 3.98 -31.55 -12.09
N ASP A 407 5.08 -32.22 -11.71
CA ASP A 407 5.02 -33.52 -11.06
C ASP A 407 4.27 -33.43 -9.73
N ALA A 408 3.26 -34.28 -9.54
CA ALA A 408 2.43 -34.30 -8.34
C ALA A 408 3.23 -34.61 -7.05
N GLU A 409 4.36 -35.32 -7.15
CA GLU A 409 5.25 -35.60 -6.02
C GLU A 409 5.90 -34.32 -5.48
N ASN A 410 6.03 -33.30 -6.31
CA ASN A 410 6.58 -31.97 -5.96
C ASN A 410 5.50 -30.97 -5.50
N VAL A 411 4.23 -31.40 -5.38
CA VAL A 411 3.11 -30.54 -4.98
C VAL A 411 2.55 -30.99 -3.63
N MET A 412 2.48 -30.08 -2.68
CA MET A 412 1.98 -30.36 -1.32
C MET A 412 0.82 -29.43 -1.01
N ILE A 413 -0.34 -29.99 -0.70
CA ILE A 413 -1.51 -29.24 -0.28
C ILE A 413 -1.59 -29.26 1.25
N CYS A 414 -1.71 -28.10 1.88
CA CYS A 414 -1.78 -27.88 3.33
C CYS A 414 -3.03 -27.08 3.70
N LYS A 415 -3.63 -27.42 4.85
CA LYS A 415 -4.83 -26.73 5.34
C LYS A 415 -4.50 -25.39 6.02
N ASN A 416 -3.33 -25.28 6.65
CA ASN A 416 -2.91 -24.13 7.45
C ASN A 416 -1.39 -23.98 7.49
N ASN A 417 -0.92 -22.88 8.10
CA ASN A 417 0.50 -22.53 8.20
C ASN A 417 1.32 -23.57 8.99
N VAL A 418 0.73 -24.21 10.00
CA VAL A 418 1.43 -25.21 10.81
C VAL A 418 1.73 -26.46 9.99
N GLU A 419 0.73 -26.95 9.23
CA GLU A 419 0.91 -28.11 8.35
C GLU A 419 1.94 -27.82 7.26
N ALA A 420 1.90 -26.63 6.66
CA ALA A 420 2.88 -26.20 5.68
C ALA A 420 4.31 -26.18 6.27
N TYR A 421 4.47 -25.64 7.46
CA TYR A 421 5.77 -25.63 8.15
C TYR A 421 6.30 -27.04 8.43
N GLU A 422 5.45 -27.98 8.89
CA GLU A 422 5.86 -29.37 9.12
C GLU A 422 6.28 -30.08 7.82
N LYS A 423 5.66 -29.73 6.66
CA LYS A 423 6.13 -30.20 5.35
C LYS A 423 7.46 -29.58 4.99
N ILE A 424 7.62 -28.25 5.11
CA ILE A 424 8.87 -27.54 4.83
C ILE A 424 10.02 -28.14 5.66
N LYS A 425 9.81 -28.39 6.94
CA LYS A 425 10.82 -28.97 7.84
C LYS A 425 11.37 -30.32 7.36
N LYS A 426 10.53 -31.12 6.69
CA LYS A 426 10.90 -32.43 6.16
C LYS A 426 11.69 -32.36 4.86
N ILE A 427 11.43 -31.34 4.04
CA ILE A 427 11.99 -31.24 2.69
C ILE A 427 13.10 -30.21 2.55
N LYS A 428 13.24 -29.28 3.50
CA LYS A 428 14.19 -28.16 3.39
C LYS A 428 15.65 -28.64 3.25
N SER A 429 16.39 -27.96 2.38
CA SER A 429 17.80 -28.17 2.14
C SER A 429 18.52 -26.82 2.18
N ASN A 430 19.81 -26.82 2.49
CA ASN A 430 20.64 -25.60 2.57
C ASN A 430 20.74 -24.84 1.24
N ASN A 431 20.38 -25.48 0.12
CA ASN A 431 20.38 -24.83 -1.20
C ASN A 431 18.98 -24.36 -1.65
N ASP A 432 18.05 -24.19 -0.71
CA ASP A 432 16.69 -23.78 -1.05
C ASP A 432 16.55 -22.25 -1.04
N VAL A 433 15.64 -21.79 -1.92
CA VAL A 433 15.04 -20.47 -1.83
C VAL A 433 13.53 -20.63 -1.71
N PHE A 434 12.94 -20.06 -0.67
CA PHE A 434 11.51 -20.09 -0.38
C PHE A 434 10.87 -18.76 -0.72
N LEU A 435 9.83 -18.77 -1.56
CA LEU A 435 8.91 -17.65 -1.68
C LEU A 435 7.70 -17.92 -0.78
N ILE A 436 7.39 -17.01 0.14
CA ILE A 436 6.25 -17.12 1.04
C ILE A 436 5.29 -15.96 0.77
N LYS A 437 4.08 -16.29 0.26
CA LYS A 437 3.10 -15.30 -0.17
C LYS A 437 1.66 -15.78 0.00
N GLY A 438 0.77 -14.88 0.44
CA GLY A 438 -0.68 -15.09 0.56
C GLY A 438 -1.39 -13.81 0.94
N SER A 439 -2.71 -13.80 0.90
CA SER A 439 -3.52 -12.67 1.35
C SER A 439 -3.31 -12.40 2.84
N ARG A 440 -3.51 -11.15 3.28
CA ARG A 440 -3.26 -10.72 4.67
C ARG A 440 -3.94 -11.59 5.72
N GLY A 441 -5.17 -12.06 5.43
CA GLY A 441 -5.92 -12.94 6.32
C GLY A 441 -5.29 -14.32 6.55
N MET A 442 -4.38 -14.76 5.66
CA MET A 442 -3.68 -16.04 5.77
C MET A 442 -2.51 -16.02 6.75
N LYS A 443 -2.04 -14.84 7.16
CA LYS A 443 -0.92 -14.65 8.11
C LYS A 443 0.33 -15.47 7.72
N MET A 444 0.67 -15.48 6.44
CA MET A 444 1.77 -16.30 5.91
C MET A 444 3.13 -15.94 6.52
N GLU A 445 3.27 -14.77 7.14
CA GLU A 445 4.46 -14.39 7.92
C GLU A 445 4.75 -15.30 9.11
N GLU A 446 3.77 -16.09 9.59
CA GLU A 446 3.99 -17.12 10.62
C GLU A 446 4.96 -18.20 10.14
N ILE A 447 4.89 -18.58 8.86
CA ILE A 447 5.81 -19.57 8.27
C ILE A 447 7.24 -19.00 8.23
N VAL A 448 7.38 -17.71 7.87
CA VAL A 448 8.70 -17.02 7.92
C VAL A 448 9.27 -17.05 9.33
N LYS A 449 8.44 -16.74 10.33
CA LYS A 449 8.83 -16.75 11.75
C LYS A 449 9.25 -18.15 12.21
N PHE A 450 8.51 -19.19 11.86
CA PHE A 450 8.87 -20.59 12.16
C PHE A 450 10.23 -20.97 11.56
N LEU A 451 10.52 -20.55 10.33
CA LEU A 451 11.82 -20.80 9.70
C LEU A 451 12.95 -20.10 10.47
N GLN A 452 12.77 -18.84 10.87
CA GLN A 452 13.75 -18.08 11.64
C GLN A 452 14.00 -18.69 13.04
N GLU A 453 12.95 -19.07 13.75
CA GLU A 453 13.04 -19.68 15.09
C GLU A 453 13.70 -21.05 15.06
N SER A 454 13.48 -21.83 13.97
CA SER A 454 14.13 -23.14 13.81
C SER A 454 15.61 -23.08 13.46
N ALA A 455 16.07 -21.92 13.01
CA ALA A 455 17.49 -21.67 12.69
C ALA A 455 18.33 -21.32 13.93
N ASN A 456 17.68 -20.87 15.00
CA ASN A 456 18.32 -20.46 16.25
C ASN A 456 18.37 -21.61 17.29
N LYS A 457 17.88 -22.79 16.93
CA LYS A 457 17.95 -24.04 17.74
C LYS A 457 18.94 -25.04 17.15
#